data_0aa45ebe2e35a82ce866b1ea42e1ec95
#
_entry.id   0aa45ebe2e35a82ce866b1ea42e1ec95
#
_cell.length_a   1.000
_cell.length_b   1.000
_cell.length_c   1.000
_cell.angle_alpha   90.00
_cell.angle_beta   90.00
_cell.angle_gamma   90.00
#
_symmetry.space_group_name_H-M   'P 1'
#
loop_
_entity.id
_entity.type
_entity.pdbx_description
1 polymer ?
#
loop_
_entity_poly.entity_id
_entity_poly.type
_entity_poly.pdbx_seq_one_letter_code
_entity_poly.pdbx_strand_id
1 'polypeptide(L)'
;KAPESITIINTSRLAEHAQKKKKKIWERLEKFDRWYLLDIRLINTILFIFPIDVAVNIGERATKQLIPYYNLKEAEVLLINLDINLSVLLIDDKKYPEALSYLEKVISLCKKYQKYNQLAIAYSRKGLILQKTGKNDEGSEYIEKAYAILNAIEDTKLIGELEKELSYYLEVRSKGPLQLEILQQE
;
A
#
# COMPACT_ATOMS: atom_id res chain seq x y z
N LYS A 1 -32.02 2.98 21.68
CA LYS A 1 -31.13 1.91 21.18
C LYS A 1 -31.47 1.69 19.71
N ALA A 2 -30.72 2.30 18.79
CA ALA A 2 -30.79 1.95 17.38
C ALA A 2 -30.11 0.57 17.18
N PRO A 3 -30.66 -0.34 16.37
CA PRO A 3 -30.15 -1.68 16.26
C PRO A 3 -28.82 -1.66 15.48
N GLU A 4 -27.80 -2.23 16.08
CA GLU A 4 -26.45 -2.48 15.50
C GLU A 4 -26.52 -3.16 14.11
N SER A 5 -27.59 -3.89 13.85
CA SER A 5 -27.86 -4.58 12.58
C SER A 5 -28.05 -3.62 11.38
N ILE A 6 -28.56 -2.42 11.56
CA ILE A 6 -28.77 -1.45 10.44
C ILE A 6 -27.46 -0.81 10.02
N THR A 7 -26.55 -0.56 10.95
CA THR A 7 -25.22 0.01 10.67
C THR A 7 -24.36 -0.99 9.89
N ILE A 8 -24.38 -2.27 10.26
CA ILE A 8 -23.63 -3.34 9.57
C ILE A 8 -24.14 -3.56 8.15
N ILE A 9 -25.47 -3.53 7.95
CA ILE A 9 -26.08 -3.68 6.61
C ILE A 9 -25.71 -2.50 5.69
N ASN A 10 -25.63 -1.27 6.22
CA ASN A 10 -25.26 -0.12 5.43
C ASN A 10 -23.78 -0.12 5.05
N THR A 11 -22.86 -0.53 5.94
CA THR A 11 -21.43 -0.66 5.64
C THR A 11 -21.18 -1.74 4.61
N SER A 12 -21.82 -2.90 4.70
CA SER A 12 -21.66 -3.98 3.69
C SER A 12 -22.15 -3.56 2.31
N ARG A 13 -23.30 -2.88 2.22
CA ARG A 13 -23.82 -2.37 0.94
C ARG A 13 -22.94 -1.29 0.32
N LEU A 14 -22.33 -0.43 1.13
CA LEU A 14 -21.38 0.58 0.66
C LEU A 14 -20.10 -0.08 0.14
N ALA A 15 -19.58 -1.07 0.85
CA ALA A 15 -18.42 -1.85 0.43
C ALA A 15 -18.68 -2.60 -0.89
N GLU A 16 -19.81 -3.30 -1.01
CA GLU A 16 -20.22 -3.97 -2.26
C GLU A 16 -20.36 -2.98 -3.43
N HIS A 17 -20.93 -1.80 -3.16
CA HIS A 17 -21.10 -0.78 -4.19
C HIS A 17 -19.74 -0.20 -4.64
N ALA A 18 -18.83 0.04 -3.71
CA ALA A 18 -17.47 0.46 -4.01
C ALA A 18 -16.72 -0.60 -4.82
N GLN A 19 -16.82 -1.87 -4.42
CA GLN A 19 -16.22 -3.00 -5.13
C GLN A 19 -16.75 -3.10 -6.57
N LYS A 20 -18.08 -2.96 -6.76
CA LYS A 20 -18.70 -2.97 -8.09
C LYS A 20 -18.25 -1.80 -8.96
N LYS A 21 -18.07 -0.61 -8.40
CA LYS A 21 -17.50 0.54 -9.12
C LYS A 21 -16.05 0.30 -9.53
N LYS A 22 -15.21 -0.20 -8.62
CA LYS A 22 -13.81 -0.52 -8.89
C LYS A 22 -13.68 -1.57 -10.00
N LYS A 23 -14.53 -2.61 -9.99
CA LYS A 23 -14.58 -3.63 -11.04
C LYS A 23 -14.93 -3.03 -12.42
N LYS A 24 -15.91 -2.13 -12.49
CA LYS A 24 -16.25 -1.42 -13.74
C LYS A 24 -15.11 -0.56 -14.29
N ILE A 25 -14.33 0.07 -13.40
CA ILE A 25 -13.14 0.83 -13.79
C ILE A 25 -12.14 -0.12 -14.47
N TRP A 26 -11.89 -1.28 -13.87
CA TRP A 26 -10.99 -2.28 -14.42
C TRP A 26 -11.46 -2.80 -15.79
N GLU A 27 -12.72 -3.22 -15.91
CA GLU A 27 -13.31 -3.70 -17.18
C GLU A 27 -13.14 -2.72 -18.35
N ARG A 28 -12.97 -1.43 -18.04
CA ARG A 28 -12.64 -0.39 -19.02
C ARG A 28 -11.13 -0.31 -19.29
N LEU A 29 -10.33 -0.29 -18.23
CA LEU A 29 -8.88 -0.07 -18.32
C LEU A 29 -8.14 -1.27 -18.93
N GLU A 30 -8.59 -2.50 -18.66
CA GLU A 30 -7.96 -3.72 -19.21
C GLU A 30 -8.00 -3.80 -20.74
N LYS A 31 -8.98 -3.12 -21.37
CA LYS A 31 -9.16 -3.07 -22.83
C LYS A 31 -8.20 -2.11 -23.52
N PHE A 32 -7.51 -1.25 -22.77
CA PHE A 32 -6.59 -0.28 -23.34
C PHE A 32 -5.20 -0.90 -23.53
N ASP A 33 -4.66 -0.80 -24.73
CA ASP A 33 -3.28 -1.21 -25.02
C ASP A 33 -2.27 -0.31 -24.30
N ARG A 34 -2.61 0.97 -24.15
CA ARG A 34 -1.79 1.98 -23.51
C ARG A 34 -2.50 2.66 -22.36
N TRP A 35 -1.80 2.76 -21.21
CA TRP A 35 -2.26 3.50 -20.05
C TRP A 35 -1.50 4.82 -19.91
N TYR A 36 -2.24 5.87 -19.61
CA TYR A 36 -1.71 7.20 -19.29
C TYR A 36 -1.59 7.35 -17.77
N LEU A 37 -0.96 8.46 -17.32
CA LEU A 37 -0.74 8.70 -15.89
C LEU A 37 -2.03 8.62 -15.06
N LEU A 38 -3.14 9.13 -15.59
CA LEU A 38 -4.44 9.07 -14.90
C LEU A 38 -4.94 7.61 -14.77
N ASP A 39 -4.78 6.81 -15.83
CA ASP A 39 -5.18 5.41 -15.82
C ASP A 39 -4.37 4.63 -14.78
N ILE A 40 -3.05 4.87 -14.71
CA ILE A 40 -2.17 4.23 -13.73
C ILE A 40 -2.52 4.68 -12.31
N ARG A 41 -2.90 5.93 -12.10
CA ARG A 41 -3.40 6.42 -10.80
C ARG A 41 -4.68 5.69 -10.39
N LEU A 42 -5.63 5.52 -11.31
CA LEU A 42 -6.85 4.75 -11.06
C LEU A 42 -6.54 3.28 -10.76
N ILE A 43 -5.64 2.65 -11.54
CA ILE A 43 -5.17 1.28 -11.31
C ILE A 43 -4.60 1.15 -9.90
N ASN A 44 -3.71 2.05 -9.50
CA ASN A 44 -3.11 2.05 -8.17
C ASN A 44 -4.17 2.08 -7.04
N THR A 45 -5.28 2.79 -7.26
CA THR A 45 -6.40 2.87 -6.31
C THR A 45 -7.21 1.57 -6.22
N ILE A 46 -7.25 0.77 -7.29
CA ILE A 46 -8.07 -0.44 -7.35
C ILE A 46 -7.29 -1.75 -7.20
N LEU A 47 -5.97 -1.71 -7.04
CA LEU A 47 -5.12 -2.91 -6.92
C LEU A 47 -5.60 -3.89 -5.86
N PHE A 48 -6.12 -3.38 -4.74
CA PHE A 48 -6.57 -4.16 -3.58
C PHE A 48 -7.83 -5.02 -3.81
N ILE A 49 -8.47 -4.91 -4.98
CA ILE A 49 -9.64 -5.76 -5.31
C ILE A 49 -9.24 -7.07 -6.00
N PHE A 50 -7.99 -7.20 -6.43
CA PHE A 50 -7.52 -8.33 -7.20
C PHE A 50 -6.81 -9.35 -6.31
N PRO A 51 -6.85 -10.64 -6.70
CA PRO A 51 -5.93 -11.63 -6.16
C PRO A 51 -4.48 -11.17 -6.36
N ILE A 52 -3.60 -11.54 -5.44
CA ILE A 52 -2.22 -11.02 -5.40
C ILE A 52 -1.47 -11.20 -6.73
N ASP A 53 -1.55 -12.37 -7.34
CA ASP A 53 -0.83 -12.65 -8.58
C ASP A 53 -1.33 -11.77 -9.74
N VAL A 54 -2.63 -11.48 -9.77
CA VAL A 54 -3.23 -10.55 -10.74
C VAL A 54 -2.79 -9.12 -10.44
N ALA A 55 -2.79 -8.70 -9.18
CA ALA A 55 -2.36 -7.36 -8.77
C ALA A 55 -0.88 -7.12 -9.12
N VAL A 56 0.00 -8.10 -8.90
CA VAL A 56 1.42 -8.02 -9.27
C VAL A 56 1.57 -7.85 -10.78
N ASN A 57 0.90 -8.67 -11.60
CA ASN A 57 0.95 -8.56 -13.05
C ASN A 57 0.44 -7.19 -13.55
N ILE A 58 -0.64 -6.67 -12.97
CA ILE A 58 -1.17 -5.33 -13.27
C ILE A 58 -0.14 -4.26 -12.89
N GLY A 59 0.47 -4.37 -11.71
CA GLY A 59 1.49 -3.46 -11.23
C GLY A 59 2.73 -3.43 -12.12
N GLU A 60 3.22 -4.59 -12.55
CA GLU A 60 4.34 -4.68 -13.48
C GLU A 60 4.01 -4.04 -14.84
N ARG A 61 2.80 -4.29 -15.36
CA ARG A 61 2.34 -3.62 -16.58
C ARG A 61 2.28 -2.11 -16.39
N ALA A 62 1.72 -1.62 -15.29
CA ALA A 62 1.65 -0.20 -14.96
C ALA A 62 3.04 0.43 -14.88
N THR A 63 4.00 -0.25 -14.24
CA THR A 63 5.41 0.20 -14.17
C THR A 63 6.01 0.35 -15.57
N LYS A 64 5.81 -0.62 -16.47
CA LYS A 64 6.28 -0.54 -17.86
C LYS A 64 5.66 0.63 -18.61
N GLN A 65 4.37 0.91 -18.37
CA GLN A 65 3.66 2.02 -19.00
C GLN A 65 4.07 3.39 -18.43
N LEU A 66 4.73 3.46 -17.28
CA LEU A 66 5.31 4.69 -16.71
C LEU A 66 6.63 5.11 -17.40
N ILE A 67 7.34 4.20 -18.07
CA ILE A 67 8.65 4.49 -18.69
C ILE A 67 8.65 5.78 -19.54
N PRO A 68 7.67 6.04 -20.43
CA PRO A 68 7.65 7.26 -21.23
C PRO A 68 7.51 8.56 -20.43
N TYR A 69 7.13 8.45 -19.15
CA TYR A 69 6.83 9.57 -18.26
C TYR A 69 7.88 9.79 -17.18
N TYR A 70 9.02 9.08 -17.19
CA TYR A 70 10.02 9.11 -16.09
C TYR A 70 10.68 10.50 -15.89
N ASN A 71 10.55 11.41 -16.84
CA ASN A 71 10.97 12.80 -16.69
C ASN A 71 9.96 13.67 -15.92
N LEU A 72 8.78 13.13 -15.59
CA LEU A 72 7.74 13.85 -14.86
C LEU A 72 7.74 13.45 -13.37
N LYS A 73 7.73 14.46 -12.49
CA LYS A 73 7.66 14.24 -11.02
C LYS A 73 6.44 13.40 -10.60
N GLU A 74 5.35 13.50 -11.34
CA GLU A 74 4.14 12.72 -11.08
C GLU A 74 4.37 11.22 -11.33
N ALA A 75 5.12 10.84 -12.35
CA ALA A 75 5.44 9.45 -12.64
C ALA A 75 6.33 8.83 -11.56
N GLU A 76 7.26 9.60 -11.00
CA GLU A 76 8.11 9.18 -9.87
C GLU A 76 7.24 8.82 -8.65
N VAL A 77 6.29 9.69 -8.30
CA VAL A 77 5.38 9.47 -7.16
C VAL A 77 4.46 8.29 -7.42
N LEU A 78 3.93 8.16 -8.64
CA LEU A 78 3.07 7.02 -9.00
C LEU A 78 3.82 5.69 -8.92
N LEU A 79 5.06 5.63 -9.39
CA LEU A 79 5.89 4.43 -9.29
C LEU A 79 6.15 4.03 -7.84
N ILE A 80 6.53 4.99 -6.99
CA ILE A 80 6.77 4.76 -5.57
C ILE A 80 5.49 4.25 -4.90
N ASN A 81 4.35 4.90 -5.11
CA ASN A 81 3.09 4.51 -4.50
C ASN A 81 2.60 3.14 -4.99
N LEU A 82 2.82 2.81 -6.26
CA LEU A 82 2.50 1.51 -6.84
C LEU A 82 3.28 0.38 -6.15
N ASP A 83 4.60 0.56 -6.02
CA ASP A 83 5.47 -0.42 -5.36
C ASP A 83 5.15 -0.53 -3.84
N ILE A 84 4.77 0.58 -3.18
CA ILE A 84 4.29 0.58 -1.79
C ILE A 84 3.00 -0.24 -1.65
N ASN A 85 2.04 -0.08 -2.55
CA ASN A 85 0.78 -0.81 -2.50
C ASN A 85 0.96 -2.30 -2.82
N LEU A 86 1.85 -2.64 -3.77
CA LEU A 86 2.21 -4.03 -4.03
C LEU A 86 2.90 -4.67 -2.82
N SER A 87 3.77 -3.93 -2.14
CA SER A 87 4.44 -4.45 -0.94
C SER A 87 3.46 -4.83 0.17
N VAL A 88 2.40 -4.04 0.39
CA VAL A 88 1.40 -4.36 1.42
C VAL A 88 0.57 -5.58 1.05
N LEU A 89 0.17 -5.71 -0.21
CA LEU A 89 -0.53 -6.90 -0.69
C LEU A 89 0.32 -8.19 -0.52
N LEU A 90 1.62 -8.08 -0.76
CA LEU A 90 2.57 -9.19 -0.56
C LEU A 90 2.78 -9.49 0.93
N ILE A 91 2.76 -8.48 1.81
CA ILE A 91 2.79 -8.68 3.27
C ILE A 91 1.55 -9.43 3.74
N ASP A 92 0.37 -9.05 3.26
CA ASP A 92 -0.91 -9.72 3.58
C ASP A 92 -0.88 -11.20 3.17
N ASP A 93 -0.28 -11.50 2.00
CA ASP A 93 -0.12 -12.87 1.49
C ASP A 93 1.12 -13.59 2.06
N LYS A 94 1.83 -12.97 3.01
CA LYS A 94 3.06 -13.49 3.64
C LYS A 94 4.22 -13.78 2.67
N LYS A 95 4.20 -13.20 1.49
CA LYS A 95 5.29 -13.24 0.48
C LYS A 95 6.37 -12.22 0.85
N TYR A 96 7.01 -12.41 2.01
CA TYR A 96 7.96 -11.45 2.59
C TYR A 96 9.19 -11.17 1.73
N PRO A 97 9.83 -12.16 1.09
CA PRO A 97 10.98 -11.90 0.23
C PRO A 97 10.66 -10.97 -0.94
N GLU A 98 9.52 -11.19 -1.59
CA GLU A 98 9.04 -10.36 -2.70
C GLU A 98 8.68 -8.97 -2.20
N ALA A 99 7.97 -8.86 -1.08
CA ALA A 99 7.64 -7.57 -0.46
C ALA A 99 8.89 -6.75 -0.14
N LEU A 100 9.94 -7.38 0.41
CA LEU A 100 11.23 -6.73 0.68
C LEU A 100 11.88 -6.19 -0.59
N SER A 101 11.82 -6.91 -1.72
CA SER A 101 12.36 -6.45 -2.99
C SER A 101 11.71 -5.15 -3.45
N TYR A 102 10.37 -5.05 -3.37
CA TYR A 102 9.65 -3.81 -3.66
C TYR A 102 10.02 -2.68 -2.70
N LEU A 103 10.09 -2.97 -1.39
CA LEU A 103 10.43 -1.97 -0.38
C LEU A 103 11.86 -1.43 -0.53
N GLU A 104 12.83 -2.25 -0.88
CA GLU A 104 14.20 -1.82 -1.12
C GLU A 104 14.31 -0.89 -2.34
N LYS A 105 13.58 -1.20 -3.41
CA LYS A 105 13.44 -0.31 -4.56
C LYS A 105 12.79 1.02 -4.16
N VAL A 106 11.69 0.98 -3.40
CA VAL A 106 11.02 2.18 -2.88
C VAL A 106 11.97 3.02 -2.03
N ILE A 107 12.72 2.42 -1.10
CA ILE A 107 13.67 3.13 -0.24
C ILE A 107 14.73 3.85 -1.09
N SER A 108 15.27 3.19 -2.11
CA SER A 108 16.23 3.79 -3.03
C SER A 108 15.64 4.99 -3.78
N LEU A 109 14.45 4.84 -4.34
CA LEU A 109 13.75 5.90 -5.08
C LEU A 109 13.38 7.07 -4.15
N CYS A 110 12.87 6.79 -2.94
CA CYS A 110 12.51 7.83 -1.98
C CYS A 110 13.70 8.66 -1.53
N LYS A 111 14.86 8.05 -1.33
CA LYS A 111 16.10 8.78 -1.05
C LYS A 111 16.53 9.66 -2.22
N LYS A 112 16.47 9.11 -3.45
CA LYS A 112 16.83 9.85 -4.66
C LYS A 112 15.93 11.05 -4.89
N TYR A 113 14.61 10.89 -4.69
CA TYR A 113 13.60 11.91 -5.00
C TYR A 113 13.11 12.68 -3.77
N GLN A 114 13.72 12.47 -2.60
CA GLN A 114 13.40 13.16 -1.34
C GLN A 114 11.91 13.02 -0.94
N LYS A 115 11.37 11.79 -1.04
CA LYS A 115 9.98 11.47 -0.68
C LYS A 115 9.94 10.91 0.76
N TYR A 116 9.97 11.81 1.75
CA TYR A 116 10.20 11.43 3.16
C TYR A 116 9.04 10.64 3.78
N ASN A 117 7.78 10.99 3.49
CA ASN A 117 6.62 10.24 3.96
C ASN A 117 6.63 8.79 3.44
N GLN A 118 6.85 8.61 2.13
CA GLN A 118 6.94 7.30 1.52
C GLN A 118 8.16 6.51 2.01
N LEU A 119 9.27 7.19 2.31
CA LEU A 119 10.46 6.57 2.92
C LEU A 119 10.15 6.02 4.30
N ALA A 120 9.43 6.79 5.12
CA ALA A 120 9.02 6.35 6.45
C ALA A 120 8.08 5.13 6.38
N ILE A 121 7.09 5.14 5.47
CA ILE A 121 6.21 3.98 5.23
C ILE A 121 7.04 2.74 4.85
N ALA A 122 7.97 2.90 3.90
CA ALA A 122 8.82 1.79 3.45
C ALA A 122 9.72 1.24 4.56
N TYR A 123 10.29 2.10 5.40
CA TYR A 123 11.08 1.68 6.56
C TYR A 123 10.22 0.95 7.59
N SER A 124 9.04 1.46 7.93
CA SER A 124 8.12 0.81 8.88
C SER A 124 7.76 -0.60 8.41
N ARG A 125 7.38 -0.77 7.15
CA ARG A 125 7.03 -2.07 6.59
C ARG A 125 8.20 -3.03 6.46
N LYS A 126 9.39 -2.53 6.10
CA LYS A 126 10.61 -3.34 6.12
C LYS A 126 10.90 -3.83 7.55
N GLY A 127 10.80 -2.96 8.54
CA GLY A 127 10.95 -3.32 9.95
C GLY A 127 9.93 -4.37 10.40
N LEU A 128 8.66 -4.21 10.01
CA LEU A 128 7.61 -5.19 10.25
C LEU A 128 7.98 -6.58 9.70
N ILE A 129 8.41 -6.67 8.45
CA ILE A 129 8.78 -7.94 7.83
C ILE A 129 9.97 -8.57 8.56
N LEU A 130 10.97 -7.78 8.93
CA LEU A 130 12.13 -8.28 9.67
C LEU A 130 11.72 -8.86 11.03
N GLN A 131 10.83 -8.20 11.77
CA GLN A 131 10.29 -8.74 13.02
C GLN A 131 9.47 -10.03 12.78
N LYS A 132 8.64 -10.08 11.72
CA LYS A 132 7.89 -11.29 11.36
C LYS A 132 8.79 -12.47 10.98
N THR A 133 10.00 -12.21 10.52
CA THR A 133 10.99 -13.22 10.13
C THR A 133 12.03 -13.51 11.22
N GLY A 134 11.84 -13.00 12.44
CA GLY A 134 12.67 -13.28 13.61
C GLY A 134 13.89 -12.37 13.79
N LYS A 135 14.06 -11.35 12.95
CA LYS A 135 15.13 -10.35 13.02
C LYS A 135 14.66 -9.11 13.81
N ASN A 136 14.33 -9.31 15.08
CA ASN A 136 13.64 -8.30 15.89
C ASN A 136 14.44 -7.01 16.05
N ASP A 137 15.74 -7.09 16.36
CA ASP A 137 16.58 -5.90 16.59
C ASP A 137 16.72 -5.06 15.32
N GLU A 138 17.05 -5.71 14.20
CA GLU A 138 17.13 -5.04 12.89
C GLU A 138 15.78 -4.44 12.48
N GLY A 139 14.67 -5.15 12.75
CA GLY A 139 13.32 -4.69 12.50
C GLY A 139 12.98 -3.43 13.31
N SER A 140 13.34 -3.40 14.61
CA SER A 140 13.13 -2.24 15.47
C SER A 140 13.91 -1.02 14.99
N GLU A 141 15.16 -1.18 14.55
CA GLU A 141 15.95 -0.07 13.99
C GLU A 141 15.27 0.57 12.76
N TYR A 142 14.66 -0.23 11.88
CA TYR A 142 13.95 0.33 10.73
C TYR A 142 12.67 1.07 11.11
N ILE A 143 11.94 0.57 12.11
CA ILE A 143 10.75 1.25 12.65
C ILE A 143 11.14 2.56 13.31
N GLU A 144 12.22 2.59 14.10
CA GLU A 144 12.74 3.83 14.71
C GLU A 144 13.16 4.86 13.66
N LYS A 145 13.82 4.44 12.56
CA LYS A 145 14.13 5.33 11.43
C LYS A 145 12.88 5.93 10.79
N ALA A 146 11.79 5.16 10.67
CA ALA A 146 10.52 5.67 10.16
C ALA A 146 9.96 6.77 11.08
N TYR A 147 9.89 6.52 12.37
CA TYR A 147 9.41 7.50 13.35
C TYR A 147 10.31 8.73 13.45
N ALA A 148 11.64 8.56 13.37
CA ALA A 148 12.58 9.69 13.38
C ALA A 148 12.32 10.65 12.22
N ILE A 149 12.04 10.13 11.00
CA ILE A 149 11.68 10.94 9.84
C ILE A 149 10.39 11.70 10.10
N LEU A 150 9.34 11.00 10.53
CA LEU A 150 8.01 11.59 10.70
C LEU A 150 7.96 12.61 11.85
N ASN A 151 8.71 12.37 12.93
CA ASN A 151 8.86 13.33 14.02
C ASN A 151 9.60 14.59 13.55
N ALA A 152 10.64 14.44 12.71
CA ALA A 152 11.39 15.58 12.18
C ALA A 152 10.55 16.48 11.27
N ILE A 153 9.55 15.93 10.58
CA ILE A 153 8.61 16.69 9.72
C ILE A 153 7.27 16.95 10.40
N GLU A 154 7.10 16.58 11.67
CA GLU A 154 5.89 16.78 12.50
C GLU A 154 4.61 16.15 11.90
N ASP A 155 4.73 15.06 11.11
CA ASP A 155 3.59 14.35 10.54
C ASP A 155 2.96 13.36 11.55
N THR A 156 2.26 13.92 12.55
CA THR A 156 1.61 13.15 13.62
C THR A 156 0.48 12.26 13.09
N LYS A 157 -0.16 12.66 11.98
CA LYS A 157 -1.23 11.86 11.35
C LYS A 157 -0.65 10.54 10.84
N LEU A 158 0.43 10.61 10.06
CA LEU A 158 1.05 9.42 9.49
C LEU A 158 1.71 8.54 10.57
N ILE A 159 2.23 9.12 11.65
CA ILE A 159 2.68 8.37 12.83
C ILE A 159 1.56 7.48 13.35
N GLY A 160 0.38 8.06 13.63
CA GLY A 160 -0.77 7.30 14.14
C GLY A 160 -1.30 6.24 13.16
N GLU A 161 -1.18 6.46 11.85
CA GLU A 161 -1.52 5.47 10.82
C GLU A 161 -0.54 4.28 10.84
N LEU A 162 0.76 4.53 10.92
CA LEU A 162 1.77 3.48 11.00
C LEU A 162 1.71 2.68 12.32
N GLU A 163 1.40 3.33 13.43
CA GLU A 163 1.18 2.65 14.71
C GLU A 163 0.02 1.65 14.62
N LYS A 164 -1.09 2.05 14.01
CA LYS A 164 -2.24 1.16 13.79
C LYS A 164 -1.89 0.00 12.86
N GLU A 165 -1.17 0.28 11.75
CA GLU A 165 -0.72 -0.75 10.82
C GLU A 165 0.20 -1.75 11.51
N LEU A 166 1.20 -1.31 12.27
CA LEU A 166 2.12 -2.16 13.01
C LEU A 166 1.40 -2.99 14.07
N SER A 167 0.52 -2.37 14.88
CA SER A 167 -0.28 -3.08 15.88
C SER A 167 -1.13 -4.17 15.23
N TYR A 168 -1.82 -3.86 14.14
CA TYR A 168 -2.61 -4.84 13.39
C TYR A 168 -1.78 -6.07 13.00
N TYR A 169 -0.64 -5.86 12.37
CA TYR A 169 0.19 -6.97 11.90
C TYR A 169 0.93 -7.71 13.04
N LEU A 170 1.34 -7.03 14.10
CA LEU A 170 2.09 -7.64 15.20
C LEU A 170 1.18 -8.36 16.19
N GLU A 171 -0.03 -7.86 16.44
CA GLU A 171 -1.00 -8.45 17.37
C GLU A 171 -1.78 -9.61 16.76
N VAL A 172 -1.94 -9.69 15.44
CA VAL A 172 -2.65 -10.78 14.74
C VAL A 172 -1.84 -12.09 14.77
N ARG A 173 -1.50 -12.54 15.97
CA ARG A 173 -1.15 -13.96 16.21
C ARG A 173 -2.38 -14.87 16.37
N SER A 174 -3.62 -14.36 16.37
CA SER A 174 -4.78 -15.15 16.85
C SER A 174 -6.11 -15.00 16.10
N LYS A 175 -6.28 -14.13 15.10
CA LYS A 175 -7.57 -14.04 14.38
C LYS A 175 -7.37 -13.79 12.88
N GLY A 176 -8.15 -14.49 12.05
CA GLY A 176 -8.08 -14.50 10.59
C GLY A 176 -8.27 -13.14 9.91
N PRO A 177 -8.22 -13.07 8.56
CA PRO A 177 -8.02 -11.86 7.80
C PRO A 177 -9.17 -10.86 7.98
N LEU A 178 -8.85 -9.69 8.51
CA LEU A 178 -9.74 -8.52 8.46
C LEU A 178 -9.44 -7.74 7.18
N GLN A 179 -10.48 -7.49 6.41
CA GLN A 179 -10.42 -6.64 5.22
C GLN A 179 -9.97 -5.22 5.63
N LEU A 180 -8.88 -4.75 5.01
CA LEU A 180 -8.39 -3.39 5.17
C LEU A 180 -9.39 -2.38 4.60
N GLU A 181 -10.23 -1.81 5.46
CA GLU A 181 -11.10 -0.66 5.18
C GLU A 181 -10.44 0.68 5.51
N ILE A 182 -9.13 0.77 5.57
CA ILE A 182 -8.47 2.00 6.02
C ILE A 182 -7.42 2.42 5.00
N LEU A 183 -7.78 3.30 4.12
CA LEU A 183 -7.02 4.36 3.46
C LEU A 183 -7.82 4.95 2.29
N GLN A 184 -9.10 5.27 2.52
CA GLN A 184 -9.90 6.05 1.58
C GLN A 184 -10.74 7.07 2.33
N GLN A 185 -10.09 8.08 2.88
CA GLN A 185 -10.72 9.37 3.13
C GLN A 185 -9.70 10.47 2.81
N GLU A 186 -10.08 11.23 1.77
CA GLU A 186 -9.52 12.42 1.14
C GLU A 186 -8.67 12.21 -0.09
#